data_f371a634c5828477ea03082ad1e928f4
#
_entry.id   f371a634c5828477ea03082ad1e928f4
#
_cell.length_a   1.000
_cell.length_b   1.000
_cell.length_c   1.000
_cell.angle_alpha   90.00
_cell.angle_beta   90.00
_cell.angle_gamma   90.00
#
_symmetry.space_group_name_H-M   'P 1'
#
loop_
_entity.id
_entity.type
_entity.pdbx_description
1 polymer ?
#
loop_
_entity_poly.entity_id
_entity_poly.type
_entity_poly.pdbx_seq_one_letter_code
_entity_poly.pdbx_strand_id
1 'polypeptide(L)'
;LHLSIRRQRQMCIRDRVKRLQNHNIKPSVQRIAIMTYLMEHRTHPTVDEIYTALAPSIPTLSKTTVYNTLKLLSEQGAAQTLTIDERNTCYDADTTPHAHFLCKHCGKIYDLECNANIKQVEEMDMNGHEVQEVHYYYKGICKSCLGNEYLTKITNN
;
A
#
# COMPACT_ATOMS: atom_id res chain seq x y z
N LEU A 1 17.38 -18.07 -21.39
CA LEU A 1 16.23 -17.75 -20.52
C LEU A 1 16.64 -17.45 -19.06
N HIS A 2 17.49 -18.28 -18.43
CA HIS A 2 17.91 -18.09 -17.03
C HIS A 2 18.71 -16.81 -16.74
N LEU A 3 19.51 -16.30 -17.68
CA LEU A 3 20.29 -15.08 -17.55
C LEU A 3 19.40 -13.80 -17.54
N SER A 4 18.32 -13.80 -18.27
CA SER A 4 17.38 -12.66 -18.35
C SER A 4 16.59 -12.51 -17.03
N ILE A 5 16.10 -13.60 -16.45
CA ILE A 5 15.38 -13.61 -15.17
C ILE A 5 16.29 -13.19 -14.01
N ARG A 6 17.55 -13.65 -13.99
CA ARG A 6 18.54 -13.22 -13.01
C ARG A 6 18.85 -11.71 -13.11
N ARG A 7 18.93 -11.19 -14.33
CA ARG A 7 19.19 -9.75 -14.59
C ARG A 7 18.01 -8.88 -14.17
N GLN A 8 16.77 -9.32 -14.46
CA GLN A 8 15.55 -8.64 -14.02
C GLN A 8 15.44 -8.63 -12.49
N ARG A 9 15.68 -9.76 -11.82
CA ARG A 9 15.66 -9.86 -10.36
C ARG A 9 16.71 -8.97 -9.70
N GLN A 10 17.88 -8.86 -10.29
CA GLN A 10 18.98 -8.02 -9.80
C GLN A 10 18.72 -6.52 -10.02
N MET A 11 18.07 -6.14 -11.12
CA MET A 11 17.54 -4.80 -11.34
C MET A 11 16.48 -4.44 -10.30
N CYS A 12 15.52 -5.30 -10.07
CA CYS A 12 14.48 -5.09 -9.06
C CYS A 12 15.05 -4.85 -7.65
N ILE A 13 16.03 -5.63 -7.19
CA ILE A 13 16.66 -5.43 -5.87
C ILE A 13 17.38 -4.09 -5.80
N ARG A 14 18.11 -3.71 -6.84
CA ARG A 14 18.82 -2.41 -6.91
C ARG A 14 17.83 -1.23 -6.77
N ASP A 15 16.68 -1.32 -7.42
CA ASP A 15 15.66 -0.28 -7.35
C ASP A 15 15.07 -0.14 -5.93
N ARG A 16 14.87 -1.27 -5.20
CA ARG A 16 14.41 -1.24 -3.81
C ARG A 16 15.46 -0.65 -2.87
N VAL A 17 16.74 -1.06 -3.06
CA VAL A 17 17.87 -0.48 -2.30
C VAL A 17 17.96 1.02 -2.55
N LYS A 18 17.91 1.46 -3.81
CA LYS A 18 17.93 2.87 -4.18
C LYS A 18 16.77 3.64 -3.59
N ARG A 19 15.54 3.07 -3.62
CA ARG A 19 14.38 3.70 -3.03
C ARG A 19 14.55 3.92 -1.52
N LEU A 20 15.01 2.90 -0.78
CA LEU A 20 15.30 3.04 0.65
C LEU A 20 16.34 4.15 0.90
N GLN A 21 17.44 4.16 0.14
CA GLN A 21 18.50 5.15 0.28
C GLN A 21 18.03 6.57 -0.03
N ASN A 22 17.19 6.75 -1.06
CA ASN A 22 16.62 8.05 -1.43
C ASN A 22 15.74 8.65 -0.30
N HIS A 23 15.19 7.78 0.56
CA HIS A 23 14.41 8.16 1.73
C HIS A 23 15.21 8.09 3.05
N ASN A 24 16.55 8.14 2.99
CA ASN A 24 17.45 8.09 4.14
C ASN A 24 17.30 6.82 5.01
N ILE A 25 16.86 5.72 4.42
CA ILE A 25 16.68 4.45 5.11
C ILE A 25 17.84 3.51 4.77
N LYS A 26 18.60 3.10 5.81
CA LYS A 26 19.68 2.12 5.63
C LYS A 26 19.12 0.77 5.18
N PRO A 27 19.53 0.24 4.01
CA PRO A 27 19.05 -1.06 3.54
C PRO A 27 19.44 -2.20 4.49
N SER A 28 18.53 -3.16 4.66
CA SER A 28 18.79 -4.47 5.27
C SER A 28 17.98 -5.53 4.53
N VAL A 29 18.32 -6.80 4.70
CA VAL A 29 17.61 -7.91 4.05
C VAL A 29 16.11 -7.83 4.34
N GLN A 30 15.72 -7.60 5.60
CA GLN A 30 14.32 -7.51 6.01
C GLN A 30 13.62 -6.28 5.40
N ARG A 31 14.25 -5.11 5.42
CA ARG A 31 13.70 -3.87 4.84
C ARG A 31 13.53 -3.97 3.33
N ILE A 32 14.51 -4.57 2.64
CA ILE A 32 14.43 -4.81 1.19
C ILE A 32 13.28 -5.77 0.89
N ALA A 33 13.12 -6.85 1.65
CA ALA A 33 12.06 -7.83 1.44
C ALA A 33 10.67 -7.20 1.67
N ILE A 34 10.49 -6.41 2.74
CA ILE A 34 9.23 -5.72 3.04
C ILE A 34 8.89 -4.70 1.95
N MET A 35 9.86 -3.88 1.53
CA MET A 35 9.67 -2.92 0.44
C MET A 35 9.35 -3.64 -0.88
N THR A 36 10.02 -4.76 -1.17
CA THR A 36 9.74 -5.57 -2.36
C THR A 36 8.31 -6.08 -2.33
N TYR A 37 7.85 -6.61 -1.20
CA TYR A 37 6.49 -7.09 -1.04
C TYR A 37 5.46 -5.99 -1.31
N LEU A 38 5.63 -4.81 -0.70
CA LEU A 38 4.74 -3.66 -0.92
C LEU A 38 4.68 -3.23 -2.38
N MET A 39 5.82 -3.19 -3.07
CA MET A 39 5.88 -2.75 -4.47
C MET A 39 5.31 -3.77 -5.46
N GLU A 40 5.36 -5.06 -5.13
CA GLU A 40 4.88 -6.15 -5.98
C GLU A 40 3.40 -6.48 -5.71
N HIS A 41 2.92 -6.22 -4.50
CA HIS A 41 1.54 -6.52 -4.08
C HIS A 41 0.79 -5.22 -3.77
N ARG A 42 0.19 -4.63 -4.80
CA ARG A 42 -0.65 -3.41 -4.68
C ARG A 42 -2.03 -3.75 -4.10
N THR A 43 -2.04 -4.46 -2.99
CA THR A 43 -3.26 -4.91 -2.30
C THR A 43 -3.48 -4.18 -0.98
N HIS A 44 -2.65 -3.19 -0.68
CA HIS A 44 -2.64 -2.43 0.57
C HIS A 44 -2.55 -3.35 1.80
N PRO A 45 -1.46 -4.14 1.89
CA PRO A 45 -1.35 -5.17 2.90
C PRO A 45 -1.21 -4.61 4.32
N THR A 46 -1.67 -5.39 5.28
CA THR A 46 -1.47 -5.20 6.71
C THR A 46 -0.10 -5.75 7.16
N VAL A 47 0.30 -5.44 8.40
CA VAL A 47 1.49 -6.05 9.04
C VAL A 47 1.41 -7.56 9.04
N ASP A 48 0.23 -8.12 9.34
CA ASP A 48 0.02 -9.57 9.46
C ASP A 48 0.14 -10.29 8.12
N GLU A 49 -0.40 -9.70 7.06
CA GLU A 49 -0.28 -10.25 5.70
C GLU A 49 1.18 -10.27 5.22
N ILE A 50 1.91 -9.17 5.42
CA ILE A 50 3.34 -9.10 5.05
C ILE A 50 4.16 -10.10 5.87
N TYR A 51 3.93 -10.17 7.18
CA TYR A 51 4.62 -11.12 8.04
C TYR A 51 4.36 -12.56 7.60
N THR A 52 3.09 -12.92 7.39
CA THR A 52 2.70 -14.28 6.98
C THR A 52 3.35 -14.69 5.65
N ALA A 53 3.43 -13.75 4.71
CA ALA A 53 4.04 -14.01 3.41
C ALA A 53 5.57 -14.15 3.47
N LEU A 54 6.26 -13.35 4.30
CA LEU A 54 7.73 -13.28 4.31
C LEU A 54 8.39 -14.20 5.35
N ALA A 55 7.72 -14.54 6.45
CA ALA A 55 8.28 -15.36 7.53
C ALA A 55 8.83 -16.72 7.06
N PRO A 56 8.20 -17.45 6.11
CA PRO A 56 8.75 -18.73 5.64
C PRO A 56 10.12 -18.60 4.96
N SER A 57 10.41 -17.46 4.32
CA SER A 57 11.68 -17.22 3.62
C SER A 57 12.70 -16.45 4.46
N ILE A 58 12.27 -15.84 5.56
CA ILE A 58 13.13 -15.06 6.47
C ILE A 58 12.85 -15.50 7.92
N PRO A 59 13.47 -16.61 8.40
CA PRO A 59 13.18 -17.16 9.72
C PRO A 59 13.43 -16.20 10.90
N THR A 60 14.27 -15.18 10.72
CA THR A 60 14.57 -14.16 11.73
C THR A 60 13.58 -12.99 11.73
N LEU A 61 12.59 -12.99 10.82
CA LEU A 61 11.60 -11.94 10.76
C LEU A 61 10.57 -12.10 11.89
N SER A 62 10.22 -11.00 12.55
CA SER A 62 9.14 -10.93 13.53
C SER A 62 8.08 -9.93 13.11
N LYS A 63 6.86 -10.05 13.63
CA LYS A 63 5.80 -9.04 13.40
C LYS A 63 6.23 -7.65 13.86
N THR A 64 6.94 -7.57 14.98
CA THR A 64 7.51 -6.30 15.48
C THR A 64 8.50 -5.70 14.49
N THR A 65 9.34 -6.52 13.85
CA THR A 65 10.27 -6.04 12.83
C THR A 65 9.52 -5.51 11.60
N VAL A 66 8.46 -6.19 11.16
CA VAL A 66 7.62 -5.74 10.06
C VAL A 66 6.97 -4.40 10.41
N TYR A 67 6.31 -4.31 11.56
CA TYR A 67 5.68 -3.08 12.04
C TYR A 67 6.66 -1.90 12.12
N ASN A 68 7.81 -2.09 12.78
CA ASN A 68 8.82 -1.03 12.92
C ASN A 68 9.41 -0.61 11.57
N THR A 69 9.55 -1.54 10.63
CA THR A 69 10.01 -1.23 9.27
C THR A 69 8.96 -0.42 8.52
N LEU A 70 7.69 -0.83 8.53
CA LEU A 70 6.61 -0.11 7.87
C LEU A 70 6.41 1.30 8.44
N LYS A 71 6.48 1.42 9.78
CA LYS A 71 6.48 2.72 10.46
C LYS A 71 7.61 3.60 9.95
N LEU A 72 8.84 3.09 9.90
CA LEU A 72 10.00 3.83 9.38
C LEU A 72 9.82 4.22 7.91
N LEU A 73 9.29 3.30 7.07
CA LEU A 73 9.02 3.59 5.65
C LEU A 73 8.02 4.74 5.50
N SER A 74 6.97 4.78 6.32
CA SER A 74 5.95 5.84 6.29
C SER A 74 6.50 7.17 6.83
N GLU A 75 7.20 7.16 7.95
CA GLU A 75 7.82 8.37 8.53
C GLU A 75 8.84 9.02 7.59
N GLN A 76 9.52 8.22 6.77
CA GLN A 76 10.48 8.71 5.78
C GLN A 76 9.87 8.93 4.39
N GLY A 77 8.55 8.79 4.22
CA GLY A 77 7.84 8.99 2.96
C GLY A 77 8.15 7.95 1.88
N ALA A 78 8.75 6.80 2.22
CA ALA A 78 9.00 5.70 1.28
C ALA A 78 7.76 4.82 1.05
N ALA A 79 6.78 4.89 1.94
CA ALA A 79 5.44 4.31 1.83
C ALA A 79 4.44 5.25 2.48
N GLN A 80 3.15 5.00 2.28
CA GLN A 80 2.10 5.70 3.02
C GLN A 80 1.29 4.73 3.87
N THR A 81 0.76 5.26 4.97
CA THR A 81 -0.12 4.54 5.91
C THR A 81 -1.56 4.86 5.57
N LEU A 82 -2.40 3.84 5.46
CA LEU A 82 -3.83 3.98 5.20
C LEU A 82 -4.64 3.60 6.43
N THR A 83 -5.47 4.54 6.89
CA THR A 83 -6.39 4.37 8.02
C THR A 83 -7.85 4.25 7.56
N ILE A 84 -8.06 3.91 6.29
CA ILE A 84 -9.39 3.78 5.68
C ILE A 84 -10.20 2.64 6.29
N ASP A 85 -9.57 1.54 6.68
CA ASP A 85 -10.16 0.47 7.49
C ASP A 85 -9.96 0.79 8.98
N GLU A 86 -11.05 0.91 9.72
CA GLU A 86 -11.03 1.24 11.14
C GLU A 86 -10.42 0.12 12.02
N ARG A 87 -10.35 -1.09 11.49
CA ARG A 87 -9.85 -2.27 12.19
C ARG A 87 -8.38 -2.56 11.94
N ASN A 88 -7.90 -2.18 10.75
CA ASN A 88 -6.55 -2.54 10.33
C ASN A 88 -5.86 -1.35 9.65
N THR A 89 -4.62 -1.12 10.05
CA THR A 89 -3.74 -0.21 9.32
C THR A 89 -3.15 -0.94 8.12
N CYS A 90 -3.35 -0.37 6.93
CA CYS A 90 -2.80 -0.87 5.68
C CYS A 90 -1.67 0.03 5.19
N TYR A 91 -0.85 -0.47 4.28
CA TYR A 91 0.31 0.23 3.76
C TYR A 91 0.34 0.19 2.25
N ASP A 92 0.79 1.30 1.66
CA ASP A 92 0.93 1.44 0.22
C ASP A 92 2.32 1.95 -0.14
N ALA A 93 2.93 1.37 -1.16
CA ALA A 93 4.20 1.81 -1.71
C ALA A 93 4.06 2.99 -2.68
N ASP A 94 2.87 3.25 -3.20
CA ASP A 94 2.63 4.41 -4.05
C ASP A 94 2.35 5.64 -3.16
N THR A 95 3.29 6.56 -3.15
CA THR A 95 3.21 7.80 -2.37
C THR A 95 2.76 8.99 -3.21
N THR A 96 2.41 8.79 -4.48
CA THR A 96 1.81 9.85 -5.31
C THR A 96 0.38 10.11 -4.87
N PRO A 97 -0.11 11.37 -4.94
CA PRO A 97 -1.49 11.66 -4.55
C PRO A 97 -2.50 10.87 -5.37
N HIS A 98 -3.26 10.01 -4.72
CA HIS A 98 -4.37 9.26 -5.30
C HIS A 98 -5.43 8.96 -4.23
N ALA A 99 -6.61 8.54 -4.66
CA ALA A 99 -7.69 8.21 -3.75
C ALA A 99 -7.78 6.69 -3.53
N HIS A 100 -8.29 6.29 -2.35
CA HIS A 100 -8.55 4.89 -2.03
C HIS A 100 -10.04 4.64 -1.84
N PHE A 101 -10.49 3.47 -2.26
CA PHE A 101 -11.86 3.00 -2.09
C PHE A 101 -11.88 1.72 -1.28
N LEU A 102 -12.56 1.72 -0.15
CA LEU A 102 -12.80 0.53 0.67
C LEU A 102 -14.19 -0.05 0.35
N CYS A 103 -14.20 -1.31 -0.05
CA CYS A 103 -15.44 -2.06 -0.18
C CYS A 103 -15.92 -2.55 1.19
N LYS A 104 -17.08 -2.05 1.65
CA LYS A 104 -17.70 -2.46 2.94
C LYS A 104 -18.16 -3.91 2.95
N HIS A 105 -18.34 -4.54 1.78
CA HIS A 105 -18.81 -5.92 1.69
C HIS A 105 -17.65 -6.93 1.73
N CYS A 106 -16.60 -6.75 0.92
CA CYS A 106 -15.48 -7.71 0.83
C CYS A 106 -14.19 -7.23 1.53
N GLY A 107 -14.15 -6.02 2.07
CA GLY A 107 -13.00 -5.47 2.77
C GLY A 107 -11.81 -5.07 1.87
N LYS A 108 -11.91 -5.26 0.55
CA LYS A 108 -10.81 -4.90 -0.35
C LYS A 108 -10.68 -3.39 -0.50
N ILE A 109 -9.43 -2.93 -0.57
CA ILE A 109 -9.07 -1.56 -0.90
C ILE A 109 -8.60 -1.50 -2.35
N TYR A 110 -9.00 -0.46 -3.06
CA TYR A 110 -8.68 -0.20 -4.46
C TYR A 110 -8.13 1.20 -4.60
N ASP A 111 -7.11 1.37 -5.45
CA ASP A 111 -6.66 2.68 -5.89
C ASP A 111 -7.65 3.26 -6.89
N LEU A 112 -7.94 4.53 -6.75
CA LEU A 112 -8.69 5.31 -7.71
C LEU A 112 -7.78 6.36 -8.32
N GLU A 113 -7.77 6.47 -9.65
CA GLU A 113 -7.05 7.53 -10.33
C GLU A 113 -7.58 8.90 -9.89
N CYS A 114 -6.66 9.78 -9.54
CA CYS A 114 -7.00 11.14 -9.17
C CYS A 114 -7.44 11.95 -10.38
N ASN A 115 -8.68 12.41 -10.37
CA ASN A 115 -9.10 13.49 -11.23
C ASN A 115 -8.45 14.81 -10.78
N ALA A 116 -8.26 15.76 -11.69
CA ALA A 116 -7.57 17.04 -11.50
C ALA A 116 -8.03 17.87 -10.28
N ASN A 117 -9.20 17.58 -9.71
CA ASN A 117 -9.77 18.27 -8.55
C ASN A 117 -9.01 18.06 -7.23
N ILE A 118 -8.17 17.01 -7.11
CA ILE A 118 -7.39 16.77 -5.88
C ILE A 118 -6.28 17.82 -5.73
N LYS A 119 -5.63 18.22 -6.82
CA LYS A 119 -4.60 19.27 -6.79
C LYS A 119 -5.14 20.63 -6.37
N GLN A 120 -6.41 20.92 -6.62
CA GLN A 120 -7.03 22.18 -6.22
C GLN A 120 -7.24 22.32 -4.70
N VAL A 121 -7.38 21.20 -3.99
CA VAL A 121 -7.55 21.21 -2.53
C VAL A 121 -6.22 21.49 -1.81
N GLU A 122 -5.10 21.09 -2.39
CA GLU A 122 -3.76 21.35 -1.85
C GLU A 122 -3.38 22.86 -1.92
N GLU A 123 -4.01 23.62 -2.81
CA GLU A 123 -3.80 25.06 -2.99
C GLU A 123 -4.80 25.93 -2.17
N MET A 124 -5.72 25.32 -1.43
CA MET A 124 -6.70 26.06 -0.63
C MET A 124 -6.06 26.70 0.59
N ASP A 125 -6.45 27.93 0.90
CA ASP A 125 -6.13 28.56 2.18
C ASP A 125 -6.80 27.76 3.33
N MET A 126 -5.98 27.20 4.19
CA MET A 126 -6.41 26.43 5.36
C MET A 126 -6.50 27.31 6.63
N ASN A 127 -6.87 28.56 6.49
CA ASN A 127 -7.02 29.52 7.60
C ASN A 127 -5.75 29.65 8.46
N GLY A 128 -4.58 29.59 7.84
CA GLY A 128 -3.29 29.66 8.51
C GLY A 128 -2.80 28.35 9.14
N HIS A 129 -3.51 27.23 8.93
CA HIS A 129 -3.06 25.91 9.35
C HIS A 129 -2.09 25.32 8.33
N GLU A 130 -1.01 24.69 8.80
CA GLU A 130 -0.09 23.91 7.99
C GLU A 130 -0.65 22.50 7.80
N VAL A 131 -1.00 22.12 6.57
CA VAL A 131 -1.44 20.76 6.23
C VAL A 131 -0.22 19.89 5.96
N GLN A 132 -0.05 18.84 6.73
CA GLN A 132 1.08 17.89 6.57
C GLN A 132 0.70 16.64 5.80
N GLU A 133 -0.57 16.20 5.88
CA GLU A 133 -1.06 15.01 5.19
C GLU A 133 -2.48 15.22 4.68
N VAL A 134 -2.78 14.67 3.50
CA VAL A 134 -4.13 14.68 2.92
C VAL A 134 -4.48 13.28 2.47
N HIS A 135 -5.63 12.76 2.90
CA HIS A 135 -6.12 11.44 2.54
C HIS A 135 -7.50 11.53 1.89
N TYR A 136 -7.63 10.89 0.72
CA TYR A 136 -8.91 10.82 0.00
C TYR A 136 -9.46 9.41 0.10
N TYR A 137 -10.50 9.21 0.92
CA TYR A 137 -11.10 7.92 1.19
C TYR A 137 -12.56 7.87 0.75
N TYR A 138 -12.89 6.86 -0.05
CA TYR A 138 -14.25 6.50 -0.41
C TYR A 138 -14.61 5.15 0.18
N LYS A 139 -15.82 5.00 0.71
CA LYS A 139 -16.33 3.74 1.26
C LYS A 139 -17.65 3.37 0.60
N GLY A 140 -17.80 2.14 0.12
CA GLY A 140 -19.01 1.71 -0.58
C GLY A 140 -18.99 0.22 -0.90
N ILE A 141 -19.63 -0.19 -2.00
CA ILE A 141 -19.66 -1.57 -2.50
C ILE A 141 -18.89 -1.61 -3.83
N CYS A 142 -17.92 -2.50 -3.96
CA CYS A 142 -17.12 -2.60 -5.18
C CYS A 142 -17.91 -3.24 -6.34
N LYS A 143 -17.45 -3.01 -7.56
CA LYS A 143 -18.08 -3.52 -8.79
C LYS A 143 -18.30 -5.03 -8.77
N SER A 144 -17.35 -5.80 -8.24
CA SER A 144 -17.48 -7.27 -8.16
C SER A 144 -18.57 -7.69 -7.17
N CYS A 145 -18.70 -7.00 -6.03
CA CYS A 145 -19.76 -7.29 -5.07
C CYS A 145 -21.15 -6.88 -5.56
N LEU A 146 -21.26 -5.74 -6.24
CA LEU A 146 -22.52 -5.31 -6.89
C LEU A 146 -22.98 -6.31 -7.94
N GLY A 147 -22.06 -6.85 -8.77
CA GLY A 147 -22.37 -7.86 -9.79
C GLY A 147 -22.88 -9.17 -9.18
N ASN A 148 -22.34 -9.60 -8.04
CA ASN A 148 -22.77 -10.80 -7.35
C ASN A 148 -24.17 -10.63 -6.70
N GLU A 149 -24.50 -9.46 -6.16
CA GLU A 149 -25.86 -9.19 -5.65
C GLU A 149 -26.92 -9.20 -6.77
N TYR A 150 -26.58 -8.76 -7.98
CA TYR A 150 -27.45 -8.84 -9.14
C TYR A 150 -27.73 -10.30 -9.55
N LEU A 151 -26.69 -11.14 -9.55
CA LEU A 151 -26.84 -12.56 -9.91
C LEU A 151 -27.67 -13.33 -8.87
N THR A 152 -27.50 -13.07 -7.58
CA THR A 152 -28.31 -13.71 -6.52
C THR A 152 -29.79 -13.30 -6.56
N LYS A 153 -30.12 -12.10 -7.01
CA LYS A 153 -31.51 -11.65 -7.18
C LYS A 153 -32.19 -12.28 -8.39
N ILE A 154 -31.44 -12.64 -9.46
CA ILE A 154 -31.96 -13.29 -10.67
C ILE A 154 -32.19 -14.79 -10.44
N THR A 155 -31.37 -15.45 -9.60
CA THR A 155 -31.48 -16.90 -9.33
C THR A 155 -32.53 -17.26 -8.27
N ASN A 156 -33.05 -16.28 -7.54
CA ASN A 156 -34.07 -16.47 -6.50
C ASN A 156 -35.50 -16.02 -6.94
N ASN A 157 -35.72 -15.76 -8.21
CA ASN A 157 -37.00 -15.56 -8.87
C ASN A 157 -37.25 -16.71 -9.86
#